data_a54aa8d210b5c137768a72a9438a5bdc
#
_entry.id   a54aa8d210b5c137768a72a9438a5bdc
#
_cell.length_a   1.000
_cell.length_b   1.000
_cell.length_c   1.000
_cell.angle_alpha   90.00
_cell.angle_beta   90.00
_cell.angle_gamma   90.00
#
_symmetry.space_group_name_H-M   'P 1'
#
loop_
_entity.id
_entity.type
_entity.pdbx_description
1 polymer ?
#
loop_
_entity_poly.entity_id
_entity_poly.type
_entity_poly.pdbx_seq_one_letter_code
_entity_poly.pdbx_strand_id
1 'polypeptide(L)'
;SAFFFFLKPTSIIGVNGCGKSTLLKAILGILPLSGGEITVDGENLLTMSRNEIAKKIAYLSQGKNTPDMTVMQMVLHGRFPYLSYPRKYTSRDREIAYSTMEQVGIADFAEKPLFMLSGGMRQNAYIAMALAQDTDYILLDEPTTYLDIAHQLELMRLLKQLSDNGKGIVTVMHDLPLAFDFSDKLTVMSNGKIIAYGTPSEICESHIVEDIFGVKIKQVQKGKYLYEY
;
A
#
# COMPACT_ATOMS: atom_id res chain seq x y z
N SER A 1 -11.86 -12.52 -15.71
CA SER A 1 -11.41 -11.11 -15.77
C SER A 1 -11.78 -10.47 -14.46
N ALA A 2 -10.80 -9.99 -13.71
CA ALA A 2 -11.04 -9.21 -12.49
C ALA A 2 -10.86 -7.72 -12.83
N PHE A 3 -11.89 -6.93 -12.60
CA PHE A 3 -11.82 -5.48 -12.74
C PHE A 3 -11.58 -4.86 -11.36
N PHE A 4 -10.50 -4.09 -11.22
CA PHE A 4 -10.22 -3.33 -10.02
C PHE A 4 -10.34 -1.83 -10.33
N PHE A 5 -11.21 -1.14 -9.61
CA PHE A 5 -11.26 0.31 -9.61
C PHE A 5 -10.55 0.82 -8.37
N PHE A 6 -9.33 1.32 -8.52
CA PHE A 6 -8.48 1.78 -7.41
C PHE A 6 -8.72 3.25 -7.01
N LEU A 7 -9.79 3.87 -7.43
CA LEU A 7 -10.11 5.27 -7.08
C LEU A 7 -10.55 5.48 -5.62
N LYS A 8 -10.71 4.38 -4.85
CA LYS A 8 -11.09 4.41 -3.43
C LYS A 8 -10.18 3.49 -2.63
N PRO A 9 -10.00 3.73 -1.32
CA PRO A 9 -9.24 2.82 -0.46
C PRO A 9 -9.76 1.40 -0.61
N THR A 10 -8.89 0.50 -1.06
CA THR A 10 -9.21 -0.91 -1.27
C THR A 10 -8.26 -1.77 -0.45
N SER A 11 -8.78 -2.66 0.38
CA SER A 11 -7.95 -3.67 1.03
C SER A 11 -8.12 -5.05 0.41
N ILE A 12 -7.00 -5.74 0.26
CA ILE A 12 -6.94 -7.15 -0.15
C ILE A 12 -6.71 -7.97 1.12
N ILE A 13 -7.68 -8.82 1.44
CA ILE A 13 -7.65 -9.73 2.58
C ILE A 13 -7.65 -11.18 2.11
N GLY A 14 -7.12 -12.08 2.93
CA GLY A 14 -7.04 -13.51 2.63
C GLY A 14 -6.03 -14.20 3.53
N VAL A 15 -6.15 -15.51 3.69
CA VAL A 15 -5.21 -16.31 4.51
C VAL A 15 -3.78 -16.23 3.98
N ASN A 16 -2.81 -16.57 4.83
CA ASN A 16 -1.40 -16.58 4.44
C ASN A 16 -1.17 -17.54 3.26
N GLY A 17 -0.35 -17.13 2.31
CA GLY A 17 -0.05 -17.93 1.12
C GLY A 17 -1.12 -17.95 0.03
N CYS A 18 -2.26 -17.27 0.18
CA CYS A 18 -3.33 -17.25 -0.84
C CYS A 18 -2.99 -16.43 -2.09
N GLY A 19 -1.82 -15.77 -2.17
CA GLY A 19 -1.35 -15.10 -3.39
C GLY A 19 -1.48 -13.57 -3.41
N LYS A 20 -1.77 -12.90 -2.28
CA LYS A 20 -1.94 -11.42 -2.21
C LYS A 20 -0.73 -10.65 -2.74
N SER A 21 0.46 -10.91 -2.19
CA SER A 21 1.70 -10.26 -2.65
C SER A 21 2.07 -10.65 -4.09
N THR A 22 1.71 -11.86 -4.52
CA THR A 22 1.87 -12.31 -5.92
C THR A 22 1.01 -11.47 -6.86
N LEU A 23 -0.25 -11.20 -6.47
CA LEU A 23 -1.14 -10.31 -7.22
C LEU A 23 -0.56 -8.90 -7.33
N LEU A 24 -0.09 -8.30 -6.21
CA LEU A 24 0.54 -6.98 -6.26
C LEU A 24 1.77 -6.96 -7.19
N LYS A 25 2.64 -7.97 -7.10
CA LYS A 25 3.82 -8.09 -7.98
C LYS A 25 3.45 -8.28 -9.45
N ALA A 26 2.35 -8.96 -9.75
CA ALA A 26 1.84 -9.10 -11.11
C ALA A 26 1.30 -7.76 -11.65
N ILE A 27 0.56 -7.00 -10.83
CA ILE A 27 0.09 -5.64 -11.17
C ILE A 27 1.27 -4.72 -11.53
N LEU A 28 2.38 -4.84 -10.81
CA LEU A 28 3.60 -4.03 -11.03
C LEU A 28 4.47 -4.52 -12.21
N GLY A 29 4.07 -5.56 -12.93
CA GLY A 29 4.89 -6.16 -13.97
C GLY A 29 6.19 -6.81 -13.46
N ILE A 30 6.32 -7.04 -12.14
CA ILE A 30 7.47 -7.74 -11.54
C ILE A 30 7.40 -9.24 -11.85
N LEU A 31 6.19 -9.81 -11.82
CA LEU A 31 5.92 -11.18 -12.21
C LEU A 31 5.17 -11.21 -13.54
N PRO A 32 5.51 -12.14 -14.45
CA PRO A 32 4.78 -12.29 -15.71
C PRO A 32 3.36 -12.79 -15.46
N LEU A 33 2.42 -12.32 -16.28
CA LEU A 33 1.05 -12.83 -16.29
C LEU A 33 1.01 -14.15 -17.07
N SER A 34 0.25 -15.12 -16.57
CA SER A 34 -0.06 -16.35 -17.30
C SER A 34 -1.16 -16.13 -18.35
N GLY A 35 -1.87 -15.01 -18.29
CA GLY A 35 -2.93 -14.62 -19.23
C GLY A 35 -3.74 -13.44 -18.69
N GLY A 36 -4.58 -12.87 -19.56
CA GLY A 36 -5.35 -11.67 -19.23
C GLY A 36 -4.54 -10.37 -19.42
N GLU A 37 -5.10 -9.27 -18.96
CA GLU A 37 -4.49 -7.94 -19.03
C GLU A 37 -4.71 -7.18 -17.73
N ILE A 38 -3.86 -6.20 -17.49
CA ILE A 38 -3.98 -5.23 -16.40
C ILE A 38 -3.98 -3.85 -17.01
N THR A 39 -5.02 -3.07 -16.74
CA THR A 39 -5.14 -1.69 -17.23
C THR A 39 -5.16 -0.71 -16.07
N VAL A 40 -4.45 0.39 -16.22
CA VAL A 40 -4.46 1.54 -15.31
C VAL A 40 -4.70 2.79 -16.15
N ASP A 41 -5.72 3.57 -15.82
CA ASP A 41 -6.16 4.75 -16.58
C ASP A 41 -6.45 4.44 -18.07
N GLY A 42 -6.96 3.24 -18.36
CA GLY A 42 -7.24 2.76 -19.71
C GLY A 42 -6.02 2.29 -20.50
N GLU A 43 -4.82 2.36 -19.93
CA GLU A 43 -3.58 1.90 -20.57
C GLU A 43 -3.18 0.51 -20.06
N ASN A 44 -2.79 -0.38 -20.97
CA ASN A 44 -2.38 -1.75 -20.61
C ASN A 44 -0.94 -1.73 -20.07
N LEU A 45 -0.78 -2.13 -18.79
CA LEU A 45 0.53 -2.16 -18.11
C LEU A 45 1.54 -3.11 -18.78
N LEU A 46 1.09 -4.12 -19.51
CA LEU A 46 1.99 -5.05 -20.21
C LEU A 46 2.75 -4.40 -21.37
N THR A 47 2.24 -3.27 -21.89
CA THR A 47 2.88 -2.51 -22.97
C THR A 47 3.83 -1.42 -22.45
N MET A 48 3.84 -1.19 -21.14
CA MET A 48 4.66 -0.16 -20.50
C MET A 48 6.03 -0.70 -20.08
N SER A 49 7.03 0.16 -20.15
CA SER A 49 8.32 -0.09 -19.50
C SER A 49 8.18 -0.06 -17.97
N ARG A 50 9.09 -0.70 -17.25
CA ARG A 50 9.12 -0.65 -15.78
C ARG A 50 9.20 0.78 -15.23
N ASN A 51 9.86 1.68 -15.94
CA ASN A 51 9.97 3.08 -15.53
C ASN A 51 8.64 3.83 -15.67
N GLU A 52 7.87 3.54 -16.73
CA GLU A 52 6.53 4.12 -16.91
C GLU A 52 5.57 3.61 -15.84
N ILE A 53 5.58 2.31 -15.53
CA ILE A 53 4.80 1.75 -14.42
C ILE A 53 5.19 2.40 -13.09
N ALA A 54 6.50 2.57 -12.83
CA ALA A 54 6.99 3.20 -11.61
C ALA A 54 6.64 4.70 -11.49
N LYS A 55 6.28 5.37 -12.57
CA LYS A 55 5.74 6.75 -12.54
C LYS A 55 4.24 6.80 -12.30
N LYS A 56 3.53 5.69 -12.47
CA LYS A 56 2.09 5.58 -12.21
C LYS A 56 1.78 4.96 -10.85
N ILE A 57 2.58 3.98 -10.42
CA ILE A 57 2.29 3.16 -9.24
C ILE A 57 3.51 3.10 -8.33
N ALA A 58 3.37 3.59 -7.10
CA ALA A 58 4.33 3.36 -6.03
C ALA A 58 4.02 2.03 -5.33
N TYR A 59 5.08 1.33 -4.89
CA TYR A 59 4.93 0.06 -4.20
C TYR A 59 5.77 -0.01 -2.94
N LEU A 60 5.12 -0.34 -1.84
CA LEU A 60 5.74 -0.63 -0.58
C LEU A 60 5.66 -2.13 -0.30
N SER A 61 6.79 -2.85 -0.44
CA SER A 61 6.85 -4.30 -0.21
C SER A 61 6.88 -4.64 1.28
N GLN A 62 6.38 -5.83 1.63
CA GLN A 62 6.60 -6.46 2.92
C GLN A 62 8.08 -6.83 3.10
N GLY A 63 8.57 -6.80 4.35
CA GLY A 63 9.90 -7.27 4.72
C GLY A 63 11.02 -6.43 4.14
N LYS A 64 11.60 -5.58 4.96
CA LYS A 64 12.62 -4.62 4.54
C LYS A 64 13.89 -4.86 5.34
N ASN A 65 14.97 -5.08 4.61
CA ASN A 65 16.30 -4.91 5.20
C ASN A 65 16.48 -3.42 5.50
N THR A 66 17.07 -3.11 6.64
CA THR A 66 17.43 -1.72 6.98
C THR A 66 18.79 -1.43 6.35
N PRO A 67 18.85 -0.72 5.23
CA PRO A 67 20.13 -0.40 4.60
C PRO A 67 20.89 0.64 5.41
N ASP A 68 22.21 0.63 5.27
CA ASP A 68 23.09 1.62 5.89
C ASP A 68 23.06 2.92 5.08
N MET A 69 22.07 3.74 5.35
CA MET A 69 21.87 5.06 4.72
C MET A 69 21.03 5.96 5.62
N THR A 70 21.03 7.27 5.33
CA THR A 70 20.19 8.24 6.04
C THR A 70 18.73 8.16 5.61
N VAL A 71 17.84 8.73 6.41
CA VAL A 71 16.40 8.86 6.08
C VAL A 71 16.22 9.61 4.77
N MET A 72 16.92 10.74 4.58
CA MET A 72 16.87 11.53 3.35
C MET A 72 17.30 10.68 2.14
N GLN A 73 18.37 9.92 2.25
CA GLN A 73 18.83 9.05 1.16
C GLN A 73 17.77 8.00 0.81
N MET A 74 17.13 7.39 1.82
CA MET A 74 16.07 6.41 1.59
C MET A 74 14.87 7.05 0.88
N VAL A 75 14.41 8.20 1.34
CA VAL A 75 13.25 8.88 0.76
C VAL A 75 13.52 9.32 -0.68
N LEU A 76 14.74 9.79 -0.96
CA LEU A 76 15.18 10.14 -2.31
C LEU A 76 15.12 8.96 -3.29
N HIS A 77 15.19 7.69 -2.85
CA HIS A 77 15.00 6.55 -3.75
C HIS A 77 13.62 6.56 -4.42
N GLY A 78 12.59 7.16 -3.81
CA GLY A 78 11.30 7.37 -4.45
C GLY A 78 11.39 8.21 -5.74
N ARG A 79 12.39 9.07 -5.85
CA ARG A 79 12.62 9.91 -7.04
C ARG A 79 13.36 9.21 -8.18
N PHE A 80 13.84 7.98 -7.96
CA PHE A 80 14.64 7.24 -8.94
C PHE A 80 14.00 7.12 -10.34
N PRO A 81 12.70 6.90 -10.51
CA PRO A 81 12.05 6.83 -11.83
C PRO A 81 12.16 8.11 -12.67
N TYR A 82 12.46 9.25 -12.04
CA TYR A 82 12.56 10.56 -12.70
C TYR A 82 13.99 10.96 -13.06
N LEU A 83 14.99 10.18 -12.64
CA LEU A 83 16.39 10.51 -12.89
C LEU A 83 16.80 10.15 -14.32
N SER A 84 17.31 11.16 -15.05
CA SER A 84 18.00 10.97 -16.31
C SER A 84 19.51 10.78 -16.10
N TYR A 85 20.21 10.28 -17.12
CA TYR A 85 21.67 10.12 -17.04
C TYR A 85 22.37 11.49 -17.21
N PRO A 86 23.42 11.81 -16.40
CA PRO A 86 23.90 11.07 -15.20
C PRO A 86 22.89 11.19 -14.06
N ARG A 87 22.60 10.06 -13.37
CA ARG A 87 21.62 9.98 -12.30
C ARG A 87 22.01 10.82 -11.09
N LYS A 88 21.53 12.06 -11.04
CA LYS A 88 21.76 12.99 -9.93
C LYS A 88 20.42 13.56 -9.48
N TYR A 89 20.20 13.57 -8.17
CA TYR A 89 19.03 14.22 -7.57
C TYR A 89 19.17 15.74 -7.69
N THR A 90 18.10 16.37 -8.12
CA THR A 90 17.98 17.82 -8.21
C THR A 90 17.58 18.44 -6.86
N SER A 91 17.62 19.78 -6.73
CA SER A 91 17.03 20.47 -5.59
C SER A 91 15.53 20.18 -5.46
N ARG A 92 14.82 20.09 -6.58
CA ARG A 92 13.39 19.76 -6.58
C ARG A 92 13.12 18.37 -6.02
N ASP A 93 13.94 17.35 -6.32
CA ASP A 93 13.79 16.02 -5.74
C ASP A 93 13.99 16.04 -4.23
N ARG A 94 14.93 16.86 -3.73
CA ARG A 94 15.17 17.04 -2.29
C ARG A 94 14.01 17.75 -1.60
N GLU A 95 13.43 18.77 -2.20
CA GLU A 95 12.24 19.47 -1.70
C GLU A 95 11.05 18.49 -1.59
N ILE A 96 10.79 17.69 -2.63
CA ILE A 96 9.73 16.66 -2.60
C ILE A 96 10.00 15.65 -1.48
N ALA A 97 11.23 15.12 -1.39
CA ALA A 97 11.60 14.19 -0.35
C ALA A 97 11.40 14.78 1.06
N TYR A 98 11.82 16.03 1.27
CA TYR A 98 11.67 16.69 2.55
C TYR A 98 10.20 16.92 2.90
N SER A 99 9.39 17.41 1.95
CA SER A 99 7.94 17.60 2.14
C SER A 99 7.22 16.30 2.49
N THR A 100 7.60 15.17 1.87
CA THR A 100 6.99 13.88 2.24
C THR A 100 7.44 13.40 3.63
N MET A 101 8.65 13.70 4.05
CA MET A 101 9.09 13.45 5.43
C MET A 101 8.31 14.28 6.45
N GLU A 102 7.99 15.55 6.13
CA GLU A 102 7.12 16.38 6.96
C GLU A 102 5.72 15.78 7.09
N GLN A 103 5.13 15.31 5.99
CA GLN A 103 3.80 14.69 5.98
C GLN A 103 3.68 13.47 6.90
N VAL A 104 4.77 12.71 7.07
CA VAL A 104 4.80 11.51 7.91
C VAL A 104 5.51 11.75 9.26
N GLY A 105 5.85 13.00 9.59
CA GLY A 105 6.40 13.40 10.89
C GLY A 105 7.82 12.90 11.18
N ILE A 106 8.69 12.80 10.14
CA ILE A 106 10.09 12.34 10.31
C ILE A 106 11.14 13.31 9.76
N ALA A 107 10.76 14.53 9.39
CA ALA A 107 11.67 15.51 8.79
C ALA A 107 12.89 15.83 9.68
N ASP A 108 12.71 15.92 11.00
CA ASP A 108 13.78 16.16 11.98
C ASP A 108 14.84 15.06 12.01
N PHE A 109 14.57 13.92 11.39
CA PHE A 109 15.45 12.76 11.35
C PHE A 109 16.12 12.58 9.98
N ALA A 110 16.00 13.54 9.06
CA ALA A 110 16.46 13.45 7.68
C ALA A 110 17.91 12.94 7.54
N GLU A 111 18.82 13.45 8.36
CA GLU A 111 20.25 13.09 8.32
C GLU A 111 20.62 11.91 9.24
N LYS A 112 19.65 11.37 9.99
CA LYS A 112 19.93 10.21 10.85
C LYS A 112 19.98 8.91 10.05
N PRO A 113 20.87 7.97 10.40
CA PRO A 113 20.87 6.63 9.85
C PRO A 113 19.54 5.89 10.16
N LEU A 114 19.01 5.17 9.17
CA LEU A 114 17.74 4.42 9.30
C LEU A 114 17.73 3.43 10.46
N PHE A 115 18.86 2.78 10.74
CA PHE A 115 18.96 1.79 11.81
C PHE A 115 18.83 2.40 13.21
N MET A 116 19.00 3.73 13.35
CA MET A 116 18.80 4.44 14.63
C MET A 116 17.32 4.78 14.92
N LEU A 117 16.44 4.59 13.95
CA LEU A 117 15.03 4.88 14.10
C LEU A 117 14.28 3.72 14.78
N SER A 118 13.21 4.04 15.51
CA SER A 118 12.23 3.03 15.96
C SER A 118 11.59 2.30 14.77
N GLY A 119 10.94 1.17 15.02
CA GLY A 119 10.23 0.42 13.97
C GLY A 119 9.18 1.27 13.24
N GLY A 120 8.36 2.03 13.99
CA GLY A 120 7.35 2.92 13.44
C GLY A 120 7.96 4.06 12.60
N MET A 121 9.00 4.72 13.11
CA MET A 121 9.69 5.79 12.38
C MET A 121 10.35 5.27 11.08
N ARG A 122 10.94 4.05 11.12
CA ARG A 122 11.44 3.42 9.90
C ARG A 122 10.33 3.15 8.89
N GLN A 123 9.17 2.69 9.35
CA GLN A 123 8.00 2.50 8.50
C GLN A 123 7.59 3.82 7.85
N ASN A 124 7.55 4.92 8.62
CA ASN A 124 7.28 6.25 8.08
C ASN A 124 8.30 6.67 7.01
N ALA A 125 9.58 6.34 7.17
CA ALA A 125 10.59 6.61 6.14
C ALA A 125 10.31 5.86 4.82
N TYR A 126 9.87 4.61 4.90
CA TYR A 126 9.47 3.87 3.70
C TYR A 126 8.18 4.40 3.07
N ILE A 127 7.24 4.88 3.89
CA ILE A 127 6.03 5.53 3.39
C ILE A 127 6.38 6.85 2.71
N ALA A 128 7.25 7.69 3.32
CA ALA A 128 7.75 8.91 2.71
C ALA A 128 8.43 8.63 1.36
N MET A 129 9.21 7.55 1.25
CA MET A 129 9.82 7.11 -0.02
C MET A 129 8.74 6.80 -1.07
N ALA A 130 7.69 6.08 -0.70
CA ALA A 130 6.59 5.78 -1.62
C ALA A 130 5.82 7.06 -2.03
N LEU A 131 5.61 7.99 -1.10
CA LEU A 131 4.99 9.29 -1.38
C LEU A 131 5.87 10.16 -2.26
N ALA A 132 7.19 10.17 -2.03
CA ALA A 132 8.15 10.92 -2.83
C ALA A 132 8.21 10.44 -4.29
N GLN A 133 7.75 9.24 -4.60
CA GLN A 133 7.59 8.76 -5.96
C GLN A 133 6.52 9.54 -6.73
N ASP A 134 5.60 10.23 -6.03
CA ASP A 134 4.60 11.16 -6.57
C ASP A 134 3.75 10.53 -7.68
N THR A 135 3.15 9.40 -7.36
CA THR A 135 2.31 8.60 -8.27
C THR A 135 0.83 8.77 -7.95
N ASP A 136 -0.05 8.46 -8.90
CA ASP A 136 -1.49 8.46 -8.69
C ASP A 136 -1.96 7.25 -7.87
N TYR A 137 -1.22 6.13 -7.91
CA TYR A 137 -1.56 4.89 -7.20
C TYR A 137 -0.45 4.47 -6.24
N ILE A 138 -0.85 3.98 -5.06
CA ILE A 138 0.06 3.46 -4.04
C ILE A 138 -0.42 2.07 -3.62
N LEU A 139 0.43 1.07 -3.81
CA LEU A 139 0.22 -0.30 -3.39
C LEU A 139 1.09 -0.59 -2.16
N LEU A 140 0.47 -1.05 -1.07
CA LEU A 140 1.16 -1.34 0.18
C LEU A 140 0.93 -2.81 0.56
N ASP A 141 2.01 -3.54 0.74
CA ASP A 141 1.99 -4.95 1.14
C ASP A 141 2.24 -5.03 2.66
N GLU A 142 1.18 -5.21 3.43
CA GLU A 142 1.18 -5.29 4.90
C GLU A 142 1.85 -4.09 5.59
N PRO A 143 1.40 -2.85 5.33
CA PRO A 143 2.09 -1.67 5.84
C PRO A 143 2.01 -1.48 7.36
N THR A 144 1.08 -2.16 8.03
CA THR A 144 0.85 -2.08 9.48
C THR A 144 1.63 -3.10 10.29
N THR A 145 2.30 -4.05 9.64
CA THR A 145 3.09 -5.09 10.32
C THR A 145 4.24 -4.45 11.12
N TYR A 146 4.42 -4.90 12.36
CA TYR A 146 5.40 -4.39 13.34
C TYR A 146 5.12 -2.97 13.89
N LEU A 147 3.97 -2.38 13.60
CA LEU A 147 3.52 -1.14 14.22
C LEU A 147 2.65 -1.43 15.45
N ASP A 148 2.78 -0.63 16.49
CA ASP A 148 1.80 -0.59 17.57
C ASP A 148 0.47 0.02 17.09
N ILE A 149 -0.58 -0.14 17.88
CA ILE A 149 -1.94 0.27 17.52
C ILE A 149 -2.02 1.78 17.19
N ALA A 150 -1.29 2.62 17.95
CA ALA A 150 -1.32 4.07 17.72
C ALA A 150 -0.75 4.43 16.34
N HIS A 151 0.43 3.89 16.00
CA HIS A 151 1.08 4.10 14.70
C HIS A 151 0.29 3.47 13.55
N GLN A 152 -0.37 2.30 13.77
CA GLN A 152 -1.27 1.73 12.76
C GLN A 152 -2.41 2.70 12.42
N LEU A 153 -3.08 3.25 13.44
CA LEU A 153 -4.18 4.19 13.23
C LEU A 153 -3.72 5.50 12.58
N GLU A 154 -2.55 6.01 12.93
CA GLU A 154 -1.96 7.20 12.29
C GLU A 154 -1.69 6.95 10.81
N LEU A 155 -1.07 5.81 10.48
CA LEU A 155 -0.85 5.40 9.10
C LEU A 155 -2.15 5.30 8.31
N MET A 156 -3.17 4.63 8.87
CA MET A 156 -4.44 4.46 8.18
C MET A 156 -5.15 5.80 7.95
N ARG A 157 -5.06 6.75 8.88
CA ARG A 157 -5.57 8.12 8.71
C ARG A 157 -4.84 8.85 7.58
N LEU A 158 -3.50 8.75 7.53
CA LEU A 158 -2.70 9.32 6.45
C LEU A 158 -3.11 8.76 5.09
N LEU A 159 -3.22 7.43 4.97
CA LEU A 159 -3.63 6.77 3.73
C LEU A 159 -5.06 7.18 3.31
N LYS A 160 -5.96 7.35 4.27
CA LYS A 160 -7.31 7.85 4.00
C LYS A 160 -7.29 9.29 3.47
N GLN A 161 -6.52 10.17 4.09
CA GLN A 161 -6.35 11.55 3.62
C GLN A 161 -5.78 11.61 2.20
N LEU A 162 -4.79 10.77 1.88
CA LEU A 162 -4.22 10.68 0.53
C LEU A 162 -5.27 10.23 -0.49
N SER A 163 -6.12 9.27 -0.11
CA SER A 163 -7.21 8.82 -0.97
C SER A 163 -8.30 9.88 -1.15
N ASP A 164 -8.66 10.58 -0.10
CA ASP A 164 -9.61 11.69 -0.16
C ASP A 164 -9.10 12.84 -1.04
N ASN A 165 -7.77 12.96 -1.19
CA ASN A 165 -7.09 13.87 -2.11
C ASN A 165 -6.88 13.28 -3.52
N GLY A 166 -7.54 12.17 -3.85
CA GLY A 166 -7.60 11.59 -5.19
C GLY A 166 -6.56 10.52 -5.51
N LYS A 167 -5.70 10.10 -4.54
CA LYS A 167 -4.79 8.98 -4.78
C LYS A 167 -5.50 7.64 -4.65
N GLY A 168 -5.24 6.71 -5.58
CA GLY A 168 -5.70 5.32 -5.50
C GLY A 168 -4.85 4.54 -4.50
N ILE A 169 -5.47 4.02 -3.44
CA ILE A 169 -4.76 3.29 -2.37
C ILE A 169 -5.20 1.83 -2.36
N VAL A 170 -4.24 0.92 -2.46
CA VAL A 170 -4.46 -0.53 -2.28
C VAL A 170 -3.56 -1.05 -1.17
N THR A 171 -4.15 -1.71 -0.20
CA THR A 171 -3.42 -2.30 0.93
C THR A 171 -3.67 -3.80 1.00
N VAL A 172 -2.63 -4.59 1.24
CA VAL A 172 -2.78 -5.96 1.74
C VAL A 172 -2.82 -5.88 3.24
N MET A 173 -3.83 -6.46 3.88
CA MET A 173 -4.01 -6.40 5.33
C MET A 173 -4.31 -7.76 5.94
N HIS A 174 -3.83 -7.96 7.17
CA HIS A 174 -4.13 -9.15 7.99
C HIS A 174 -5.13 -8.84 9.10
N ASP A 175 -5.13 -7.61 9.61
CA ASP A 175 -6.10 -7.17 10.61
C ASP A 175 -7.43 -6.89 9.91
N LEU A 176 -8.40 -7.81 10.10
CA LEU A 176 -9.70 -7.72 9.45
C LEU A 176 -10.50 -6.50 9.93
N PRO A 177 -10.72 -6.27 11.24
CA PRO A 177 -11.41 -5.06 11.70
C PRO A 177 -10.82 -3.78 11.10
N LEU A 178 -9.50 -3.64 11.11
CA LEU A 178 -8.84 -2.47 10.54
C LEU A 178 -9.04 -2.38 9.02
N ALA A 179 -9.00 -3.50 8.29
CA ALA A 179 -9.28 -3.53 6.86
C ALA A 179 -10.72 -3.11 6.54
N PHE A 180 -11.69 -3.58 7.33
CA PHE A 180 -13.10 -3.23 7.19
C PHE A 180 -13.38 -1.77 7.54
N ASP A 181 -12.76 -1.25 8.61
CA ASP A 181 -12.94 0.14 9.05
C ASP A 181 -12.34 1.16 8.07
N PHE A 182 -11.21 0.80 7.44
CA PHE A 182 -10.46 1.70 6.58
C PHE A 182 -10.97 1.72 5.14
N SER A 183 -11.44 0.57 4.60
CA SER A 183 -11.65 0.41 3.17
C SER A 183 -13.04 0.80 2.72
N ASP A 184 -13.13 1.42 1.56
CA ASP A 184 -14.40 1.57 0.83
C ASP A 184 -14.74 0.29 0.03
N LYS A 185 -13.71 -0.50 -0.34
CA LYS A 185 -13.85 -1.80 -1.01
C LYS A 185 -12.91 -2.84 -0.40
N LEU A 186 -13.39 -4.05 -0.34
CA LEU A 186 -12.61 -5.22 0.07
C LEU A 186 -12.52 -6.21 -1.08
N THR A 187 -11.33 -6.78 -1.27
CA THR A 187 -11.09 -7.92 -2.15
C THR A 187 -10.72 -9.12 -1.29
N VAL A 188 -11.49 -10.17 -1.34
CA VAL A 188 -11.23 -11.40 -0.57
C VAL A 188 -10.57 -12.43 -1.48
N MET A 189 -9.40 -12.91 -1.07
CA MET A 189 -8.63 -13.90 -1.82
C MET A 189 -8.51 -15.23 -1.07
N SER A 190 -8.66 -16.33 -1.80
CA SER A 190 -8.40 -17.68 -1.33
C SER A 190 -7.85 -18.54 -2.46
N ASN A 191 -6.83 -19.37 -2.18
CA ASN A 191 -6.24 -20.33 -3.12
C ASN A 191 -5.88 -19.72 -4.49
N GLY A 192 -5.28 -18.53 -4.50
CA GLY A 192 -4.86 -17.83 -5.73
C GLY A 192 -6.00 -17.19 -6.53
N LYS A 193 -7.22 -17.16 -5.99
CA LYS A 193 -8.40 -16.62 -6.67
C LYS A 193 -9.02 -15.49 -5.85
N ILE A 194 -9.59 -14.52 -6.55
CA ILE A 194 -10.51 -13.56 -5.95
C ILE A 194 -11.87 -14.23 -5.85
N ILE A 195 -12.39 -14.33 -4.65
CA ILE A 195 -13.66 -15.02 -4.35
C ILE A 195 -14.77 -14.05 -3.99
N ALA A 196 -14.44 -12.85 -3.54
CA ALA A 196 -15.41 -11.77 -3.34
C ALA A 196 -14.76 -10.40 -3.54
N TYR A 197 -15.58 -9.43 -3.97
CA TYR A 197 -15.24 -8.03 -4.09
C TYR A 197 -16.49 -7.20 -3.78
N GLY A 198 -16.41 -6.28 -2.84
CA GLY A 198 -17.56 -5.48 -2.44
C GLY A 198 -17.21 -4.43 -1.39
N THR A 199 -18.22 -3.73 -0.90
CA THR A 199 -18.10 -2.87 0.29
C THR A 199 -17.89 -3.72 1.54
N PRO A 200 -17.35 -3.16 2.63
CA PRO A 200 -17.26 -3.88 3.91
C PRO A 200 -18.59 -4.47 4.38
N SER A 201 -19.71 -3.77 4.20
CA SER A 201 -21.05 -4.27 4.56
C SER A 201 -21.43 -5.50 3.74
N GLU A 202 -21.29 -5.44 2.40
CA GLU A 202 -21.58 -6.56 1.51
C GLU A 202 -20.74 -7.80 1.84
N ILE A 203 -19.44 -7.61 2.13
CA ILE A 203 -18.53 -8.70 2.51
C ILE A 203 -18.89 -9.27 3.89
N CYS A 204 -19.24 -8.42 4.86
CA CYS A 204 -19.71 -8.84 6.17
C CYS A 204 -20.99 -9.69 6.09
N GLU A 205 -21.97 -9.23 5.33
CA GLU A 205 -23.27 -9.90 5.14
C GLU A 205 -23.17 -11.22 4.36
N SER A 206 -22.13 -11.37 3.54
CA SER A 206 -21.93 -12.59 2.73
C SER A 206 -21.43 -13.79 3.52
N HIS A 207 -21.01 -13.62 4.78
CA HIS A 207 -20.39 -14.63 5.65
C HIS A 207 -19.08 -15.26 5.09
N ILE A 208 -18.54 -14.75 3.98
CA ILE A 208 -17.37 -15.32 3.32
C ILE A 208 -16.09 -15.22 4.18
N VAL A 209 -16.05 -14.25 5.09
CA VAL A 209 -14.95 -14.10 6.06
C VAL A 209 -14.97 -15.24 7.07
N GLU A 210 -16.15 -15.64 7.52
CA GLU A 210 -16.32 -16.78 8.43
C GLU A 210 -15.85 -18.08 7.79
N ASP A 211 -16.23 -18.31 6.52
CA ASP A 211 -15.83 -19.51 5.76
C ASP A 211 -14.32 -19.60 5.55
N ILE A 212 -13.62 -18.47 5.37
CA ILE A 212 -12.20 -18.45 5.00
C ILE A 212 -11.28 -18.34 6.20
N PHE A 213 -11.65 -17.50 7.17
CA PHE A 213 -10.80 -17.17 8.31
C PHE A 213 -11.23 -17.90 9.59
N GLY A 214 -12.42 -18.53 9.60
CA GLY A 214 -12.98 -19.17 10.77
C GLY A 214 -13.37 -18.20 11.89
N VAL A 215 -13.52 -16.91 11.57
CA VAL A 215 -13.90 -15.85 12.52
C VAL A 215 -15.06 -15.05 11.98
N LYS A 216 -15.94 -14.62 12.88
CA LYS A 216 -17.05 -13.73 12.52
C LYS A 216 -16.62 -12.27 12.65
N ILE A 217 -17.04 -11.46 11.69
CA ILE A 217 -16.95 -10.01 11.75
C ILE A 217 -18.35 -9.46 11.86
N LYS A 218 -18.58 -8.56 12.81
CA LYS A 218 -19.86 -7.88 12.99
C LYS A 218 -19.69 -6.38 12.90
N GLN A 219 -20.60 -5.75 12.18
CA GLN A 219 -20.72 -4.31 12.20
C GLN A 219 -21.41 -3.86 13.48
N VAL A 220 -20.70 -3.11 14.34
CA VAL A 220 -21.24 -2.60 15.62
C VAL A 220 -21.86 -1.22 15.48
N GLN A 221 -21.37 -0.44 14.52
CA GLN A 221 -21.95 0.83 14.07
C GLN A 221 -21.49 1.11 12.64
N LYS A 222 -22.08 2.10 11.97
CA LYS A 222 -21.71 2.44 10.58
C LYS A 222 -20.19 2.69 10.46
N GLY A 223 -19.52 1.87 9.66
CA GLY A 223 -18.07 1.95 9.41
C GLY A 223 -17.21 1.50 10.59
N LYS A 224 -17.74 0.68 11.51
CA LYS A 224 -17.01 0.08 12.62
C LYS A 224 -17.30 -1.41 12.73
N TYR A 225 -16.24 -2.21 12.70
CA TYR A 225 -16.30 -3.66 12.68
C TYR A 225 -15.44 -4.26 13.78
N LEU A 226 -15.93 -5.31 14.42
CA LEU A 226 -15.22 -6.07 15.46
C LEU A 226 -15.37 -7.56 15.22
N TYR A 227 -14.46 -8.35 15.81
CA TYR A 227 -14.63 -9.79 15.90
C TYR A 227 -15.83 -10.11 16.80
N GLU A 228 -16.67 -11.04 16.36
CA GLU A 228 -17.70 -11.65 17.19
C GLU A 228 -17.19 -13.01 17.66
N TYR A 229 -17.19 -13.24 18.98
CA TYR A 229 -16.77 -14.49 19.63
C TYR A 229 -17.98 -15.36 19.94
#